data_cd009d29654387d6781d28d8e4c5a402
#
_entry.id   cd009d29654387d6781d28d8e4c5a402
#
_cell.length_a   1.000
_cell.length_b   1.000
_cell.length_c   1.000
_cell.angle_alpha   90.00
_cell.angle_beta   90.00
_cell.angle_gamma   90.00
#
_symmetry.space_group_name_H-M   'P 1'
#
loop_
_entity.id
_entity.type
_entity.pdbx_description
1 polymer ?
#
loop_
_entity_poly.entity_id
_entity_poly.type
_entity_poly.pdbx_seq_one_letter_code
_entity_poly.pdbx_strand_id
1 'polypeptide(L)'
;MILDKKDFKMNMSRDKFNMLATFTGDKYLFCQSSLAQAVLIDRLRSNFCGAYHERINITSVQAYIVNQVNLFWPLIGEGVKPNTLSRLASIFLLNKIIGDRRYFDGYFQGLNSNNLNIANQIYGAMIEASMRSIPQEAIAHRISRFKTSKSNVHIFDDMKNVIVEYRSIMDRLCLYYLPALVDKYYRDLAVNDRYIDLTSSNKLANLEDLLGGVEKAQNLVKPGGKKEDIHFDTYYDMYIGLINTLEDIVNQDKISPGRIGVIVPNKRLLTDTDLDKIGSALGHRVRYVPGSETITRTRIGNLVFSALAIYRDLEFILSQEDKLELLRVFNPGKTYIYLARNIEKLMVDIRKALSIDTYGQVPDQEFAKKFFKDYLMEAGVDDHDMLVVSGFCDHLKDLNILTEACDKVEFISISDEARLGFLKEYSSIFPGNMTKMELAFMDNILVMTLDEYKFLAEDRDHLLVFDADSKAYIRGVESNLDTDLAYMEDSLLTNIDDTNLDQIYRDLEVDKNKTYMKDLWSTRKFLGEGSLEDLNIYLLYSDLAINGYDHLGDRRLLWT
;
A
#
# COMPACT_ATOMS: atom_id res chain seq x y z
N MET A 1 22.95 -25.72 19.78
CA MET A 1 22.22 -24.89 20.76
C MET A 1 20.78 -25.36 20.72
N ILE A 2 20.31 -26.01 21.76
CA ILE A 2 18.93 -26.52 21.84
C ILE A 2 18.10 -25.31 22.23
N LEU A 3 17.31 -24.80 21.30
CA LEU A 3 16.35 -23.76 21.58
C LEU A 3 15.34 -24.28 22.59
N ASP A 4 15.20 -23.55 23.69
CA ASP A 4 14.28 -23.91 24.76
C ASP A 4 12.84 -23.89 24.22
N LYS A 5 12.07 -24.92 24.52
CA LYS A 5 10.70 -25.13 24.01
C LYS A 5 9.73 -23.99 24.39
N LYS A 6 10.13 -23.10 25.31
CA LYS A 6 9.32 -21.97 25.77
C LYS A 6 9.35 -20.77 24.83
N ASP A 7 10.37 -20.64 23.96
CA ASP A 7 10.49 -19.52 23.03
C ASP A 7 9.84 -19.78 21.67
N PHE A 8 9.24 -20.94 21.49
CA PHE A 8 8.62 -21.37 20.26
C PHE A 8 7.14 -21.01 20.27
N LYS A 9 6.83 -19.72 20.24
CA LYS A 9 5.44 -19.22 20.17
C LYS A 9 4.83 -19.25 18.75
N MET A 10 5.55 -19.69 17.76
CA MET A 10 4.98 -19.94 16.43
C MET A 10 4.28 -21.30 16.43
N ASN A 11 2.96 -21.30 16.36
CA ASN A 11 2.12 -22.47 16.11
C ASN A 11 2.17 -22.94 14.64
N MET A 12 3.28 -22.72 13.96
CA MET A 12 3.57 -23.47 12.76
C MET A 12 3.80 -24.91 13.23
N SER A 13 2.91 -25.83 12.85
CA SER A 13 3.09 -27.23 13.27
C SER A 13 4.51 -27.65 12.88
N ARG A 14 5.21 -28.28 13.79
CA ARG A 14 6.58 -28.79 13.58
C ARG A 14 6.68 -29.60 12.29
N ASP A 15 5.56 -30.20 11.88
CA ASP A 15 5.42 -31.00 10.68
C ASP A 15 5.42 -30.16 9.38
N LYS A 16 4.78 -29.00 9.36
CA LYS A 16 4.80 -28.07 8.20
C LYS A 16 6.20 -27.48 8.00
N PHE A 17 6.90 -27.18 9.09
CA PHE A 17 8.25 -26.70 9.02
C PHE A 17 9.25 -27.80 8.59
N ASN A 18 9.11 -29.01 9.11
CA ASN A 18 9.89 -30.17 8.69
C ASN A 18 9.65 -30.45 7.20
N MET A 19 8.44 -30.24 6.70
CA MET A 19 8.13 -30.38 5.28
C MET A 19 8.85 -29.32 4.42
N LEU A 20 8.92 -28.05 4.84
CA LEU A 20 9.75 -27.04 4.20
C LEU A 20 11.24 -27.42 4.23
N ALA A 21 11.71 -28.02 5.31
CA ALA A 21 13.09 -28.43 5.48
C ALA A 21 13.48 -29.65 4.60
N THR A 22 12.51 -30.50 4.23
CA THR A 22 12.76 -31.72 3.42
C THR A 22 12.81 -31.44 1.92
N PHE A 23 12.35 -30.29 1.43
CA PHE A 23 12.46 -29.94 0.02
C PHE A 23 13.90 -29.66 -0.36
N THR A 24 14.40 -30.35 -1.39
CA THR A 24 15.70 -30.08 -2.01
C THR A 24 15.53 -29.06 -3.14
N GLY A 25 16.15 -27.90 -3.05
CA GLY A 25 16.11 -26.84 -4.06
C GLY A 25 15.72 -25.48 -3.50
N ASP A 26 15.76 -24.46 -4.35
CA ASP A 26 15.33 -23.11 -3.97
C ASP A 26 13.83 -23.07 -3.70
N LYS A 27 13.48 -22.49 -2.57
CA LYS A 27 12.10 -22.36 -2.11
C LYS A 27 11.67 -20.92 -2.17
N TYR A 28 10.51 -20.69 -2.72
CA TYR A 28 9.89 -19.36 -2.77
C TYR A 28 8.67 -19.33 -1.89
N LEU A 29 8.62 -18.31 -1.02
CA LEU A 29 7.47 -17.99 -0.20
C LEU A 29 6.89 -16.68 -0.75
N PHE A 30 5.73 -16.74 -1.36
CA PHE A 30 5.11 -15.58 -1.97
C PHE A 30 4.24 -14.80 -0.96
N CYS A 31 4.43 -13.48 -0.94
CA CYS A 31 3.71 -12.55 -0.07
C CYS A 31 2.85 -11.60 -0.87
N GLN A 32 1.72 -11.20 -0.32
CA GLN A 32 0.81 -10.27 -0.97
C GLN A 32 1.32 -8.82 -0.96
N SER A 33 2.17 -8.47 0.00
CA SER A 33 2.66 -7.11 0.17
C SER A 33 4.11 -7.09 0.67
N SER A 34 4.77 -5.96 0.50
CA SER A 34 6.11 -5.72 1.07
C SER A 34 6.10 -5.76 2.59
N LEU A 35 5.00 -5.37 3.23
CA LEU A 35 4.82 -5.51 4.68
C LEU A 35 4.83 -6.98 5.09
N ALA A 36 4.03 -7.82 4.42
CA ALA A 36 4.02 -9.26 4.66
C ALA A 36 5.40 -9.88 4.46
N GLN A 37 6.12 -9.47 3.43
CA GLN A 37 7.50 -9.89 3.17
C GLN A 37 8.42 -9.53 4.32
N ALA A 38 8.39 -8.29 4.79
CA ALA A 38 9.25 -7.81 5.87
C ALA A 38 8.99 -8.57 7.18
N VAL A 39 7.73 -8.73 7.56
CA VAL A 39 7.31 -9.48 8.75
C VAL A 39 7.75 -10.93 8.68
N LEU A 40 7.54 -11.61 7.56
CA LEU A 40 7.97 -13.00 7.39
C LEU A 40 9.48 -13.17 7.42
N ILE A 41 10.24 -12.26 6.79
CA ILE A 41 11.71 -12.27 6.84
C ILE A 41 12.18 -12.14 8.29
N ASP A 42 11.62 -11.20 9.04
CA ASP A 42 12.00 -10.97 10.43
C ASP A 42 11.68 -12.16 11.31
N ARG A 43 10.49 -12.73 11.16
CA ARG A 43 10.07 -13.92 11.89
C ARG A 43 10.94 -15.14 11.58
N LEU A 44 11.27 -15.36 10.34
CA LEU A 44 12.18 -16.43 9.97
C LEU A 44 13.58 -16.18 10.54
N ARG A 45 14.05 -14.95 10.56
CA ARG A 45 15.34 -14.58 11.15
C ARG A 45 15.36 -14.77 12.66
N SER A 46 14.36 -14.36 13.38
CA SER A 46 14.31 -14.46 14.84
C SER A 46 14.11 -15.88 15.34
N ASN A 47 13.38 -16.71 14.60
CA ASN A 47 13.05 -18.07 15.04
C ASN A 47 14.02 -19.15 14.53
N PHE A 48 14.82 -18.87 13.51
CA PHE A 48 15.71 -19.84 12.88
C PHE A 48 17.14 -19.32 12.79
N CYS A 49 17.97 -19.67 13.78
CA CYS A 49 19.39 -19.33 13.78
C CYS A 49 20.10 -19.81 12.50
N GLY A 50 20.26 -18.95 11.52
CA GLY A 50 21.27 -18.99 10.47
C GLY A 50 21.17 -20.05 9.37
N ALA A 51 20.86 -21.31 9.68
CA ALA A 51 21.05 -22.41 8.71
C ALA A 51 19.93 -22.56 7.66
N TYR A 52 18.74 -22.02 7.90
CA TYR A 52 17.60 -22.19 7.00
C TYR A 52 17.30 -20.97 6.12
N HIS A 53 17.94 -19.85 6.40
CA HIS A 53 17.74 -18.60 5.69
C HIS A 53 18.14 -18.63 4.23
N GLU A 54 19.24 -19.33 3.93
CA GLU A 54 19.86 -19.29 2.61
C GLU A 54 19.06 -20.04 1.53
N ARG A 55 18.03 -20.78 1.92
CA ARG A 55 17.25 -21.61 1.00
C ARG A 55 15.79 -21.22 0.83
N ILE A 56 15.33 -20.18 1.53
CA ILE A 56 13.96 -19.70 1.44
C ILE A 56 13.96 -18.27 0.93
N ASN A 57 13.46 -18.08 -0.29
CA ASN A 57 13.29 -16.77 -0.89
C ASN A 57 11.89 -16.25 -0.62
N ILE A 58 11.77 -15.21 0.21
CA ILE A 58 10.50 -14.56 0.49
C ILE A 58 10.35 -13.39 -0.46
N THR A 59 9.32 -13.39 -1.29
CA THR A 59 9.15 -12.38 -2.33
C THR A 59 7.67 -12.21 -2.69
N SER A 60 7.30 -11.12 -3.34
CA SER A 60 5.99 -11.04 -4.00
C SER A 60 6.03 -11.75 -5.35
N VAL A 61 4.87 -12.21 -5.83
CA VAL A 61 4.76 -12.82 -7.16
C VAL A 61 5.28 -11.87 -8.24
N GLN A 62 4.94 -10.60 -8.16
CA GLN A 62 5.41 -9.58 -9.10
C GLN A 62 6.93 -9.43 -9.07
N ALA A 63 7.54 -9.34 -7.89
CA ALA A 63 8.99 -9.26 -7.76
C ALA A 63 9.68 -10.53 -8.25
N TYR A 64 9.11 -11.71 -8.00
CA TYR A 64 9.59 -12.98 -8.54
C TYR A 64 9.59 -12.96 -10.06
N ILE A 65 8.47 -12.60 -10.69
CA ILE A 65 8.35 -12.51 -12.15
C ILE A 65 9.40 -11.55 -12.73
N VAL A 66 9.53 -10.35 -12.16
CA VAL A 66 10.54 -9.37 -12.58
C VAL A 66 11.95 -9.94 -12.46
N ASN A 67 12.27 -10.62 -11.37
CA ASN A 67 13.57 -11.24 -11.16
C ASN A 67 13.83 -12.37 -12.17
N GLN A 68 12.83 -13.20 -12.48
CA GLN A 68 12.96 -14.27 -13.49
C GLN A 68 13.19 -13.67 -14.89
N VAL A 69 12.41 -12.68 -15.29
CA VAL A 69 12.61 -12.00 -16.58
C VAL A 69 13.99 -11.36 -16.64
N ASN A 70 14.48 -10.76 -15.55
CA ASN A 70 15.80 -10.16 -15.48
C ASN A 70 16.92 -11.20 -15.61
N LEU A 71 16.79 -12.31 -14.89
CA LEU A 71 17.77 -13.40 -14.88
C LEU A 71 17.89 -14.07 -16.25
N PHE A 72 16.75 -14.33 -16.88
CA PHE A 72 16.69 -15.02 -18.17
C PHE A 72 16.68 -14.08 -19.39
N TRP A 73 16.84 -12.77 -19.19
CA TRP A 73 16.85 -11.81 -20.30
C TRP A 73 17.78 -12.18 -21.44
N PRO A 74 19.02 -12.67 -21.21
CA PRO A 74 19.91 -13.08 -22.30
C PRO A 74 19.34 -14.17 -23.21
N LEU A 75 18.34 -14.93 -22.76
CA LEU A 75 17.71 -16.02 -23.52
C LEU A 75 16.39 -15.60 -24.16
N ILE A 76 15.67 -14.66 -23.57
CA ILE A 76 14.30 -14.28 -23.99
C ILE A 76 14.21 -12.87 -24.56
N GLY A 77 15.25 -12.06 -24.36
CA GLY A 77 15.30 -10.66 -24.82
C GLY A 77 16.11 -10.48 -26.07
N GLU A 78 15.93 -9.35 -26.71
CA GLU A 78 16.76 -8.88 -27.81
C GLU A 78 17.65 -7.73 -27.32
N GLY A 79 18.98 -7.95 -27.37
CA GLY A 79 19.94 -6.92 -26.97
C GLY A 79 20.00 -6.63 -25.46
N VAL A 80 20.39 -5.40 -25.13
CA VAL A 80 20.50 -4.96 -23.73
C VAL A 80 19.10 -4.79 -23.14
N LYS A 81 18.90 -5.28 -21.91
CA LYS A 81 17.64 -5.13 -21.23
C LYS A 81 17.29 -3.65 -21.04
N PRO A 82 16.12 -3.19 -21.49
CA PRO A 82 15.66 -1.82 -21.25
C PRO A 82 15.40 -1.55 -19.76
N ASN A 83 15.50 -0.28 -19.37
CA ASN A 83 15.10 0.13 -18.03
C ASN A 83 13.62 -0.15 -17.78
N THR A 84 13.32 -0.56 -16.57
CA THR A 84 11.94 -0.80 -16.13
C THR A 84 11.47 0.39 -15.31
N LEU A 85 10.35 0.99 -15.68
CA LEU A 85 9.71 2.01 -14.87
C LEU A 85 9.12 1.40 -13.61
N SER A 86 9.29 2.10 -12.50
CA SER A 86 8.59 1.80 -11.27
C SER A 86 7.07 2.02 -11.43
N ARG A 87 6.30 1.46 -10.49
CA ARG A 87 4.85 1.71 -10.43
C ARG A 87 4.55 3.20 -10.34
N LEU A 88 5.31 3.93 -9.51
CA LEU A 88 5.13 5.37 -9.32
C LEU A 88 5.31 6.14 -10.63
N ALA A 89 6.40 5.91 -11.35
CA ALA A 89 6.67 6.58 -12.62
C ALA A 89 5.64 6.20 -13.70
N SER A 90 5.18 4.95 -13.70
CA SER A 90 4.10 4.48 -14.61
C SER A 90 2.78 5.19 -14.34
N ILE A 91 2.39 5.32 -13.07
CA ILE A 91 1.16 6.04 -12.68
C ILE A 91 1.29 7.54 -12.98
N PHE A 92 2.47 8.14 -12.78
CA PHE A 92 2.72 9.53 -13.16
C PHE A 92 2.49 9.75 -14.65
N LEU A 93 3.05 8.89 -15.52
CA LEU A 93 2.86 8.99 -16.97
C LEU A 93 1.39 8.82 -17.37
N LEU A 94 0.69 7.83 -16.80
CA LEU A 94 -0.75 7.65 -17.01
C LEU A 94 -1.55 8.86 -16.55
N ASN A 95 -1.25 9.40 -15.36
CA ASN A 95 -1.91 10.60 -14.85
C ASN A 95 -1.73 11.80 -15.79
N LYS A 96 -0.54 11.95 -16.38
CA LYS A 96 -0.27 13.00 -17.38
C LYS A 96 -1.06 12.77 -18.66
N ILE A 97 -1.05 11.56 -19.22
CA ILE A 97 -1.82 11.22 -20.42
C ILE A 97 -3.32 11.50 -20.20
N ILE A 98 -3.87 11.04 -19.06
CA ILE A 98 -5.28 11.27 -18.71
C ILE A 98 -5.56 12.76 -18.57
N GLY A 99 -4.67 13.53 -17.93
CA GLY A 99 -4.82 14.97 -17.76
C GLY A 99 -4.87 15.72 -19.08
N ASP A 100 -3.95 15.42 -19.96
CA ASP A 100 -3.88 16.03 -21.30
C ASP A 100 -5.15 15.66 -22.13
N ARG A 101 -5.55 14.39 -22.13
CA ARG A 101 -6.75 13.92 -22.85
C ARG A 101 -8.04 14.47 -22.25
N ARG A 102 -8.14 14.57 -20.93
CA ARG A 102 -9.32 15.13 -20.26
C ARG A 102 -9.52 16.59 -20.61
N TYR A 103 -8.44 17.33 -20.72
CA TYR A 103 -8.46 18.74 -21.07
C TYR A 103 -8.79 19.00 -22.56
N PHE A 104 -8.18 18.23 -23.48
CA PHE A 104 -8.32 18.47 -24.92
C PHE A 104 -9.45 17.66 -25.55
N ASP A 105 -9.60 16.41 -25.18
CA ASP A 105 -10.49 15.44 -25.83
C ASP A 105 -11.73 15.11 -24.98
N GLY A 106 -11.79 15.61 -23.74
CA GLY A 106 -12.91 15.38 -22.81
C GLY A 106 -13.01 13.95 -22.27
N TYR A 107 -11.89 13.19 -22.22
CA TYR A 107 -11.87 11.83 -21.71
C TYR A 107 -12.33 11.75 -20.26
N PHE A 108 -12.97 10.65 -19.93
CA PHE A 108 -13.51 10.37 -18.59
C PHE A 108 -14.52 11.42 -18.09
N GLN A 109 -15.24 12.06 -19.00
CA GLN A 109 -16.35 12.95 -18.63
C GLN A 109 -17.41 12.19 -17.84
N GLY A 110 -17.90 12.78 -16.77
CA GLY A 110 -18.90 12.15 -15.88
C GLY A 110 -18.30 11.25 -14.78
N LEU A 111 -17.00 10.95 -14.79
CA LEU A 111 -16.35 10.33 -13.63
C LEU A 111 -16.04 11.39 -12.57
N ASN A 112 -16.66 11.27 -11.40
CA ASN A 112 -16.35 12.10 -10.23
C ASN A 112 -15.09 11.56 -9.51
N SER A 113 -13.97 11.53 -10.23
CA SER A 113 -12.69 11.07 -9.71
C SER A 113 -11.55 11.94 -10.26
N ASN A 114 -10.48 12.11 -9.49
CA ASN A 114 -9.30 12.81 -9.97
C ASN A 114 -8.49 11.91 -10.93
N ASN A 115 -7.66 12.53 -11.76
CA ASN A 115 -6.87 11.81 -12.77
C ASN A 115 -5.93 10.77 -12.15
N LEU A 116 -5.40 11.04 -10.96
CA LEU A 116 -4.51 10.14 -10.25
C LEU A 116 -5.20 8.84 -9.83
N ASN A 117 -6.44 8.94 -9.33
CA ASN A 117 -7.22 7.76 -8.97
C ASN A 117 -7.55 6.93 -10.21
N ILE A 118 -7.91 7.58 -11.31
CA ILE A 118 -8.17 6.92 -12.60
C ILE A 118 -6.89 6.21 -13.09
N ALA A 119 -5.75 6.90 -13.07
CA ALA A 119 -4.47 6.34 -13.48
C ALA A 119 -4.08 5.10 -12.65
N ASN A 120 -4.27 5.17 -11.33
CA ASN A 120 -3.97 4.06 -10.43
C ASN A 120 -4.90 2.85 -10.69
N GLN A 121 -6.19 3.08 -10.95
CA GLN A 121 -7.15 2.02 -11.30
C GLN A 121 -6.81 1.38 -12.66
N ILE A 122 -6.50 2.19 -13.67
CA ILE A 122 -6.08 1.69 -14.99
C ILE A 122 -4.81 0.85 -14.87
N TYR A 123 -3.80 1.34 -14.14
CA TYR A 123 -2.56 0.59 -13.94
C TYR A 123 -2.78 -0.72 -13.18
N GLY A 124 -3.64 -0.71 -12.16
CA GLY A 124 -4.08 -1.91 -11.45
C GLY A 124 -4.75 -2.91 -12.38
N ALA A 125 -5.68 -2.45 -13.21
CA ALA A 125 -6.37 -3.29 -14.20
C ALA A 125 -5.40 -3.90 -15.24
N MET A 126 -4.40 -3.15 -15.69
CA MET A 126 -3.35 -3.67 -16.58
C MET A 126 -2.53 -4.78 -15.92
N ILE A 127 -2.15 -4.62 -14.66
CA ILE A 127 -1.42 -5.67 -13.91
C ILE A 127 -2.27 -6.93 -13.80
N GLU A 128 -3.52 -6.80 -13.34
CA GLU A 128 -4.43 -7.93 -13.18
C GLU A 128 -4.72 -8.64 -14.51
N ALA A 129 -4.91 -7.89 -15.59
CA ALA A 129 -5.08 -8.47 -16.92
C ALA A 129 -3.84 -9.29 -17.32
N SER A 130 -2.65 -8.72 -17.18
CA SER A 130 -1.39 -9.41 -17.52
C SER A 130 -1.15 -10.64 -16.65
N MET A 131 -1.48 -10.58 -15.33
CA MET A 131 -1.37 -11.72 -14.42
C MET A 131 -2.30 -12.89 -14.81
N ARG A 132 -3.34 -12.63 -15.58
CA ARG A 132 -4.30 -13.63 -16.07
C ARG A 132 -4.21 -13.87 -17.58
N SER A 133 -3.11 -13.47 -18.19
CA SER A 133 -2.88 -13.60 -19.63
C SER A 133 -3.98 -12.98 -20.50
N ILE A 134 -4.67 -11.96 -19.99
CA ILE A 134 -5.65 -11.17 -20.73
C ILE A 134 -4.91 -10.02 -21.41
N PRO A 135 -5.09 -9.77 -22.71
CA PRO A 135 -4.52 -8.61 -23.37
C PRO A 135 -4.94 -7.31 -22.66
N GLN A 136 -3.98 -6.46 -22.31
CA GLN A 136 -4.23 -5.27 -21.50
C GLN A 136 -5.31 -4.34 -22.10
N GLU A 137 -5.32 -4.17 -23.41
CA GLU A 137 -6.34 -3.40 -24.13
C GLU A 137 -7.74 -4.04 -24.14
N ALA A 138 -7.81 -5.35 -23.96
CA ALA A 138 -9.08 -6.07 -23.94
C ALA A 138 -9.83 -5.90 -22.61
N ILE A 139 -9.12 -5.53 -21.53
CA ILE A 139 -9.73 -5.44 -20.20
C ILE A 139 -10.86 -4.40 -20.13
N ALA A 140 -10.70 -3.27 -20.80
CA ALA A 140 -11.71 -2.23 -20.84
C ALA A 140 -13.04 -2.73 -21.43
N HIS A 141 -12.96 -3.49 -22.53
CA HIS A 141 -14.13 -4.10 -23.14
C HIS A 141 -14.74 -5.20 -22.24
N ARG A 142 -13.92 -5.99 -21.56
CA ARG A 142 -14.42 -6.99 -20.61
C ARG A 142 -15.18 -6.34 -19.46
N ILE A 143 -14.64 -5.28 -18.86
CA ILE A 143 -15.31 -4.54 -17.78
C ILE A 143 -16.65 -3.97 -18.27
N SER A 144 -16.68 -3.39 -19.48
CA SER A 144 -17.90 -2.78 -20.02
C SER A 144 -19.08 -3.74 -20.15
N ARG A 145 -18.81 -5.05 -20.32
CA ARG A 145 -19.86 -6.10 -20.44
C ARG A 145 -20.65 -6.30 -19.14
N PHE A 146 -20.06 -5.98 -18.01
CA PHE A 146 -20.62 -6.23 -16.67
C PHE A 146 -21.11 -4.97 -15.96
N LYS A 147 -20.96 -3.79 -16.57
CA LYS A 147 -21.47 -2.55 -16.00
C LYS A 147 -22.94 -2.36 -16.35
N THR A 148 -23.76 -2.31 -15.31
CA THR A 148 -25.22 -2.14 -15.44
C THR A 148 -25.65 -0.71 -15.77
N SER A 149 -24.79 0.27 -15.51
CA SER A 149 -25.11 1.68 -15.76
C SER A 149 -24.89 2.05 -17.23
N LYS A 150 -25.98 2.18 -17.96
CA LYS A 150 -25.98 2.61 -19.36
C LYS A 150 -25.43 4.02 -19.63
N SER A 151 -25.07 4.77 -18.60
CA SER A 151 -24.77 6.19 -18.71
C SER A 151 -23.32 6.51 -19.11
N ASN A 152 -22.40 5.54 -19.17
CA ASN A 152 -20.98 5.83 -19.30
C ASN A 152 -20.22 4.90 -20.26
N VAL A 153 -20.80 4.58 -21.41
CA VAL A 153 -20.18 3.71 -22.44
C VAL A 153 -18.80 4.23 -22.88
N HIS A 154 -18.65 5.56 -22.95
CA HIS A 154 -17.41 6.19 -23.39
C HIS A 154 -16.23 6.02 -22.42
N ILE A 155 -16.46 5.80 -21.12
CA ILE A 155 -15.40 5.62 -20.14
C ILE A 155 -14.49 4.44 -20.47
N PHE A 156 -15.07 3.35 -20.98
CA PHE A 156 -14.30 2.14 -21.31
C PHE A 156 -13.54 2.29 -22.63
N ASP A 157 -14.08 3.06 -23.57
CA ASP A 157 -13.37 3.43 -24.79
C ASP A 157 -12.19 4.35 -24.45
N ASP A 158 -12.40 5.30 -23.56
CA ASP A 158 -11.35 6.19 -23.04
C ASP A 158 -10.26 5.39 -22.32
N MET A 159 -10.65 4.45 -21.45
CA MET A 159 -9.71 3.54 -20.78
C MET A 159 -8.87 2.75 -21.78
N LYS A 160 -9.51 2.15 -22.79
CA LYS A 160 -8.80 1.43 -23.84
C LYS A 160 -7.81 2.33 -24.58
N ASN A 161 -8.25 3.53 -24.97
CA ASN A 161 -7.43 4.46 -25.72
C ASN A 161 -6.22 4.92 -24.89
N VAL A 162 -6.40 5.20 -23.59
CA VAL A 162 -5.31 5.55 -22.67
C VAL A 162 -4.31 4.39 -22.51
N ILE A 163 -4.78 3.15 -22.41
CA ILE A 163 -3.89 1.97 -22.33
C ILE A 163 -3.07 1.84 -23.63
N VAL A 164 -3.71 1.96 -24.78
CA VAL A 164 -3.02 1.87 -26.10
C VAL A 164 -1.99 2.99 -26.25
N GLU A 165 -2.35 4.22 -25.88
CA GLU A 165 -1.44 5.37 -25.93
C GLU A 165 -0.26 5.18 -24.97
N TYR A 166 -0.51 4.78 -23.73
CA TYR A 166 0.53 4.49 -22.76
C TYR A 166 1.53 3.43 -23.28
N ARG A 167 1.04 2.33 -23.81
CA ARG A 167 1.89 1.29 -24.41
C ARG A 167 2.72 1.82 -25.57
N SER A 168 2.09 2.57 -26.49
CA SER A 168 2.79 3.18 -27.61
C SER A 168 3.91 4.14 -27.17
N ILE A 169 3.69 4.89 -26.09
CA ILE A 169 4.70 5.75 -25.51
C ILE A 169 5.85 4.92 -24.93
N MET A 170 5.53 3.90 -24.14
CA MET A 170 6.54 3.02 -23.54
C MET A 170 7.43 2.34 -24.59
N ASP A 171 6.83 1.87 -25.69
CA ASP A 171 7.56 1.29 -26.82
C ASP A 171 8.51 2.32 -27.47
N ARG A 172 8.05 3.55 -27.68
CA ARG A 172 8.88 4.64 -28.25
C ARG A 172 10.03 5.05 -27.32
N LEU A 173 9.77 5.05 -26.01
CA LEU A 173 10.79 5.37 -25.00
C LEU A 173 11.77 4.20 -24.77
N CYS A 174 11.53 3.05 -25.39
CA CYS A 174 12.28 1.81 -25.15
C CYS A 174 12.35 1.48 -23.64
N LEU A 175 11.22 1.63 -22.93
CA LEU A 175 11.11 1.34 -21.50
C LEU A 175 10.16 0.16 -21.27
N TYR A 176 10.48 -0.65 -20.26
CA TYR A 176 9.55 -1.68 -19.77
C TYR A 176 8.77 -1.17 -18.55
N TYR A 177 7.65 -1.80 -18.29
CA TYR A 177 6.79 -1.58 -17.14
C TYR A 177 6.26 -2.93 -16.63
N LEU A 178 5.84 -2.99 -15.38
CA LEU A 178 5.51 -4.26 -14.73
C LEU A 178 4.53 -5.14 -15.53
N PRO A 179 3.36 -4.65 -16.01
CA PRO A 179 2.46 -5.46 -16.84
C PRO A 179 3.14 -6.08 -18.06
N ALA A 180 3.99 -5.33 -18.76
CA ALA A 180 4.70 -5.85 -19.95
C ALA A 180 5.73 -6.95 -19.57
N LEU A 181 6.38 -6.85 -18.41
CA LEU A 181 7.26 -7.90 -17.91
C LEU A 181 6.48 -9.14 -17.50
N VAL A 182 5.28 -8.98 -16.95
CA VAL A 182 4.38 -10.09 -16.63
C VAL A 182 3.93 -10.81 -17.91
N ASP A 183 3.49 -10.07 -18.92
CA ASP A 183 3.12 -10.64 -20.22
C ASP A 183 4.30 -11.41 -20.85
N LYS A 184 5.51 -10.83 -20.75
CA LYS A 184 6.73 -11.46 -21.27
C LYS A 184 7.08 -12.74 -20.50
N TYR A 185 6.93 -12.75 -19.18
CA TYR A 185 7.15 -13.91 -18.34
C TYR A 185 6.24 -15.08 -18.76
N TYR A 186 4.93 -14.82 -18.86
CA TYR A 186 3.99 -15.87 -19.24
C TYR A 186 4.18 -16.37 -20.67
N ARG A 187 4.54 -15.50 -21.58
CA ARG A 187 4.76 -15.88 -22.98
C ARG A 187 6.05 -16.69 -23.17
N ASP A 188 7.13 -16.27 -22.54
CA ASP A 188 8.49 -16.72 -22.88
C ASP A 188 9.08 -17.70 -21.86
N LEU A 189 8.64 -17.67 -20.59
CA LEU A 189 9.21 -18.46 -19.50
C LEU A 189 8.22 -19.46 -18.88
N ALA A 190 6.97 -19.07 -18.67
CA ALA A 190 5.99 -19.93 -18.00
C ALA A 190 5.59 -21.19 -18.80
N VAL A 191 5.90 -21.23 -20.08
CA VAL A 191 5.60 -22.37 -20.98
C VAL A 191 6.44 -23.63 -20.63
N ASN A 192 7.50 -23.51 -19.86
CA ASN A 192 8.45 -24.59 -19.57
C ASN A 192 8.26 -25.25 -18.19
N ASP A 193 7.07 -25.71 -17.86
CA ASP A 193 6.72 -26.75 -16.84
C ASP A 193 7.38 -26.73 -15.43
N ARG A 194 8.27 -25.82 -15.14
CA ARG A 194 8.99 -25.83 -13.86
C ARG A 194 8.57 -24.74 -12.89
N TYR A 195 7.70 -23.85 -13.32
CA TYR A 195 7.23 -22.74 -12.53
C TYR A 195 5.81 -23.02 -12.09
N ILE A 196 5.58 -22.82 -10.80
CA ILE A 196 4.27 -22.93 -10.20
C ILE A 196 3.28 -22.19 -11.09
N ASP A 197 2.22 -22.85 -11.49
CA ASP A 197 1.13 -22.25 -12.23
C ASP A 197 0.46 -21.19 -11.31
N LEU A 198 0.93 -19.96 -11.44
CA LEU A 198 0.44 -18.82 -10.69
C LEU A 198 -0.92 -18.33 -11.23
N THR A 199 -1.35 -18.90 -12.39
CA THR A 199 -2.62 -18.53 -13.03
C THR A 199 -3.81 -19.28 -12.45
N SER A 200 -3.60 -20.45 -11.84
CA SER A 200 -4.69 -21.27 -11.29
C SER A 200 -5.29 -20.74 -10.00
N SER A 201 -4.57 -19.88 -9.28
CA SER A 201 -5.11 -19.22 -8.11
C SER A 201 -5.38 -17.76 -8.43
N ASN A 202 -6.62 -17.39 -8.51
CA ASN A 202 -7.09 -16.00 -8.50
C ASN A 202 -6.64 -15.23 -7.25
N LYS A 203 -5.74 -15.80 -6.51
CA LYS A 203 -5.19 -15.31 -5.27
C LYS A 203 -3.74 -15.64 -5.37
N LEU A 204 -2.91 -14.66 -5.17
CA LEU A 204 -1.60 -14.88 -4.67
C LEU A 204 -1.66 -16.13 -3.83
N ALA A 205 -0.91 -17.15 -4.24
CA ALA A 205 -0.93 -18.43 -3.58
C ALA A 205 -0.97 -18.14 -2.10
N ASN A 206 -2.04 -18.59 -1.48
CA ASN A 206 -2.20 -18.49 -0.06
C ASN A 206 -0.96 -19.15 0.53
N LEU A 207 -0.44 -18.63 1.60
CA LEU A 207 0.74 -19.17 2.24
C LEU A 207 0.59 -20.69 2.50
N GLU A 208 -0.66 -21.15 2.70
CA GLU A 208 -1.03 -22.54 2.85
C GLU A 208 -0.93 -23.36 1.54
N ASP A 209 -1.22 -22.75 0.40
CA ASP A 209 -1.10 -23.38 -0.92
C ASP A 209 0.37 -23.58 -1.30
N LEU A 210 1.24 -22.63 -0.91
CA LEU A 210 2.69 -22.72 -1.09
C LEU A 210 3.34 -23.77 -0.19
N LEU A 211 2.82 -23.96 0.99
CA LEU A 211 3.32 -24.97 1.92
C LEU A 211 2.88 -26.41 1.55
N GLY A 212 2.21 -26.56 0.40
CA GLY A 212 1.91 -27.84 -0.23
C GLY A 212 0.97 -28.71 0.58
N GLY A 213 -0.32 -28.70 0.24
CA GLY A 213 -1.23 -29.74 0.63
C GLY A 213 -1.58 -29.79 2.10
N VAL A 214 -1.81 -28.63 2.69
CA VAL A 214 -2.64 -28.60 3.89
C VAL A 214 -4.02 -29.07 3.47
N GLU A 215 -4.47 -30.18 4.02
CA GLU A 215 -5.88 -30.54 4.03
C GLU A 215 -6.66 -29.25 4.17
N LYS A 216 -7.47 -28.91 3.15
CA LYS A 216 -8.33 -27.73 3.19
C LYS A 216 -8.97 -27.76 4.56
N ALA A 217 -8.51 -26.90 5.46
CA ALA A 217 -9.07 -26.83 6.78
C ALA A 217 -10.53 -26.45 6.58
N GLN A 218 -11.39 -27.46 6.56
CA GLN A 218 -12.82 -27.31 6.31
C GLN A 218 -13.48 -26.51 7.43
N ASN A 219 -12.76 -26.29 8.52
CA ASN A 219 -13.23 -25.50 9.64
C ASN A 219 -12.64 -24.08 9.54
N LEU A 220 -13.51 -23.11 9.30
CA LEU A 220 -13.23 -21.70 9.50
C LEU A 220 -12.59 -21.54 10.89
N VAL A 221 -11.34 -21.09 10.93
CA VAL A 221 -10.72 -20.68 12.18
C VAL A 221 -11.41 -19.39 12.58
N LYS A 222 -12.23 -19.45 13.62
CA LYS A 222 -12.91 -18.27 14.18
C LYS A 222 -12.22 -17.86 15.46
N PRO A 223 -12.18 -16.54 15.76
CA PRO A 223 -11.80 -16.07 17.10
C PRO A 223 -12.71 -16.70 18.15
N GLY A 224 -12.11 -17.24 19.21
CA GLY A 224 -12.83 -17.93 20.29
C GLY A 224 -13.09 -17.06 21.52
N GLY A 225 -12.48 -15.86 21.59
CA GLY A 225 -12.66 -14.93 22.70
C GLY A 225 -14.00 -14.20 22.68
N LYS A 226 -14.14 -13.23 23.57
CA LYS A 226 -15.35 -12.41 23.69
C LYS A 226 -15.55 -11.58 22.42
N LYS A 227 -16.79 -11.55 21.94
CA LYS A 227 -17.23 -10.64 20.90
C LYS A 227 -18.32 -9.75 21.47
N GLU A 228 -18.16 -8.43 21.32
CA GLU A 228 -19.07 -7.45 21.86
C GLU A 228 -19.44 -6.42 20.78
N ASP A 229 -20.74 -6.25 20.57
CA ASP A 229 -21.31 -5.24 19.67
C ASP A 229 -21.69 -4.01 20.52
N ILE A 230 -21.08 -2.85 20.25
CA ILE A 230 -21.29 -1.60 21.00
C ILE A 230 -21.91 -0.56 20.06
N HIS A 231 -23.17 -0.26 20.30
CA HIS A 231 -23.97 0.65 19.48
C HIS A 231 -23.94 2.09 20.01
N PHE A 232 -23.94 3.05 19.09
CA PHE A 232 -24.01 4.47 19.36
C PHE A 232 -25.01 5.15 18.41
N ASP A 233 -25.64 6.25 18.85
CA ASP A 233 -26.56 7.00 18.01
C ASP A 233 -25.83 7.82 16.93
N THR A 234 -24.67 8.39 17.28
CA THR A 234 -23.91 9.25 16.37
C THR A 234 -22.45 8.81 16.27
N TYR A 235 -21.79 9.25 15.19
CA TYR A 235 -20.35 9.08 15.01
C TYR A 235 -19.52 9.70 16.16
N TYR A 236 -19.97 10.87 16.67
CA TYR A 236 -19.28 11.52 17.78
C TYR A 236 -19.40 10.71 19.07
N ASP A 237 -20.57 10.16 19.37
CA ASP A 237 -20.77 9.28 20.53
C ASP A 237 -19.94 8.01 20.40
N MET A 238 -19.81 7.46 19.19
CA MET A 238 -18.94 6.32 18.91
C MET A 238 -17.45 6.68 19.15
N TYR A 239 -17.01 7.89 18.77
CA TYR A 239 -15.65 8.35 19.05
C TYR A 239 -15.37 8.46 20.57
N ILE A 240 -16.31 9.04 21.33
CA ILE A 240 -16.20 9.06 22.80
C ILE A 240 -16.27 7.63 23.37
N GLY A 241 -17.12 6.79 22.82
CA GLY A 241 -17.23 5.38 23.17
C GLY A 241 -15.94 4.60 22.96
N LEU A 242 -15.19 4.90 21.89
CA LEU A 242 -13.85 4.34 21.66
C LEU A 242 -12.91 4.66 22.83
N ILE A 243 -12.88 5.93 23.28
CA ILE A 243 -12.04 6.35 24.42
C ILE A 243 -12.44 5.60 25.68
N ASN A 244 -13.74 5.60 26.01
CA ASN A 244 -14.24 4.94 27.21
C ASN A 244 -13.95 3.44 27.20
N THR A 245 -14.16 2.77 26.07
CA THR A 245 -13.87 1.33 25.95
C THR A 245 -12.38 1.03 26.11
N LEU A 246 -11.52 1.87 25.54
CA LEU A 246 -10.07 1.77 25.73
C LEU A 246 -9.67 2.01 27.19
N GLU A 247 -10.28 3.01 27.88
CA GLU A 247 -10.04 3.26 29.30
C GLU A 247 -10.44 2.06 30.17
N ASP A 248 -11.59 1.44 29.89
CA ASP A 248 -12.04 0.25 30.61
C ASP A 248 -11.06 -0.91 30.42
N ILE A 249 -10.63 -1.20 29.21
CA ILE A 249 -9.68 -2.28 28.90
C ILE A 249 -8.33 -2.03 29.59
N VAL A 250 -7.81 -0.81 29.52
CA VAL A 250 -6.50 -0.48 30.07
C VAL A 250 -6.55 -0.40 31.60
N ASN A 251 -7.52 0.31 32.17
CA ASN A 251 -7.54 0.66 33.60
C ASN A 251 -8.28 -0.37 34.45
N GLN A 252 -9.42 -0.91 33.97
CA GLN A 252 -10.23 -1.87 34.74
C GLN A 252 -9.74 -3.30 34.51
N ASP A 253 -9.53 -3.69 33.24
CA ASP A 253 -9.08 -5.04 32.91
C ASP A 253 -7.56 -5.19 33.03
N LYS A 254 -6.83 -4.08 33.21
CA LYS A 254 -5.36 -4.03 33.35
C LYS A 254 -4.62 -4.69 32.18
N ILE A 255 -5.14 -4.53 30.98
CA ILE A 255 -4.51 -5.04 29.78
C ILE A 255 -3.40 -4.10 29.34
N SER A 256 -2.22 -4.65 29.04
CA SER A 256 -1.09 -3.85 28.53
C SER A 256 -1.46 -3.19 27.19
N PRO A 257 -1.11 -1.89 26.99
CA PRO A 257 -1.35 -1.20 25.74
C PRO A 257 -0.81 -1.93 24.50
N GLY A 258 0.29 -2.66 24.63
CA GLY A 258 0.86 -3.48 23.57
C GLY A 258 -0.02 -4.65 23.12
N ARG A 259 -1.05 -5.03 23.88
CA ARG A 259 -2.03 -6.06 23.54
C ARG A 259 -3.30 -5.52 22.89
N ILE A 260 -3.40 -4.19 22.71
CA ILE A 260 -4.60 -3.53 22.20
C ILE A 260 -4.34 -3.02 20.78
N GLY A 261 -5.25 -3.34 19.85
CA GLY A 261 -5.28 -2.81 18.48
C GLY A 261 -6.60 -2.13 18.17
N VAL A 262 -6.54 -0.99 17.49
CA VAL A 262 -7.72 -0.29 16.96
C VAL A 262 -7.73 -0.47 15.45
N ILE A 263 -8.72 -1.13 14.94
CA ILE A 263 -8.92 -1.31 13.50
C ILE A 263 -9.78 -0.18 12.97
N VAL A 264 -9.30 0.49 11.93
CA VAL A 264 -10.02 1.58 11.26
C VAL A 264 -10.23 1.24 9.77
N PRO A 265 -11.32 1.70 9.14
CA PRO A 265 -11.57 1.43 7.73
C PRO A 265 -10.54 2.12 6.81
N ASN A 266 -10.03 3.26 7.23
CA ASN A 266 -8.93 3.97 6.58
C ASN A 266 -8.19 4.89 7.57
N LYS A 267 -6.92 5.17 7.30
CA LYS A 267 -6.07 5.99 8.19
C LYS A 267 -6.42 7.49 8.21
N ARG A 268 -7.38 7.93 7.43
CA ARG A 268 -7.81 9.34 7.43
C ARG A 268 -8.95 9.60 8.42
N LEU A 269 -9.51 8.53 8.98
CA LEU A 269 -10.70 8.63 9.83
C LEU A 269 -10.39 9.25 11.19
N LEU A 270 -9.26 8.89 11.78
CA LEU A 270 -8.73 9.50 13.00
C LEU A 270 -7.51 10.35 12.62
N THR A 271 -7.52 11.63 12.99
CA THR A 271 -6.38 12.51 12.76
C THR A 271 -5.30 12.30 13.84
N ASP A 272 -4.07 12.76 13.60
CA ASP A 272 -3.01 12.72 14.63
C ASP A 272 -3.44 13.45 15.90
N THR A 273 -4.19 14.55 15.76
CA THR A 273 -4.77 15.27 16.90
C THR A 273 -5.77 14.42 17.69
N ASP A 274 -6.55 13.56 17.01
CA ASP A 274 -7.46 12.64 17.68
C ASP A 274 -6.68 11.54 18.41
N LEU A 275 -5.62 11.01 17.81
CA LEU A 275 -4.75 10.02 18.46
C LEU A 275 -4.05 10.61 19.70
N ASP A 276 -3.58 11.86 19.62
CA ASP A 276 -2.99 12.57 20.76
C ASP A 276 -4.01 12.79 21.89
N LYS A 277 -5.27 13.13 21.57
CA LYS A 277 -6.35 13.25 22.56
C LYS A 277 -6.65 11.91 23.23
N ILE A 278 -6.80 10.84 22.44
CA ILE A 278 -7.01 9.49 22.96
C ILE A 278 -5.83 9.10 23.85
N GLY A 279 -4.61 9.30 23.38
CA GLY A 279 -3.39 9.00 24.15
C GLY A 279 -3.29 9.78 25.45
N SER A 280 -3.68 11.07 25.44
CA SER A 280 -3.68 11.93 26.63
C SER A 280 -4.72 11.48 27.67
N ALA A 281 -5.90 11.04 27.21
CA ALA A 281 -6.94 10.50 28.10
C ALA A 281 -6.48 9.21 28.79
N LEU A 282 -5.82 8.32 28.03
CA LEU A 282 -5.37 7.01 28.51
C LEU A 282 -4.06 7.06 29.31
N GLY A 283 -3.28 8.14 29.22
CA GLY A 283 -1.92 8.20 29.73
C GLY A 283 -0.91 7.32 28.96
N HIS A 284 -1.29 6.84 27.77
CA HIS A 284 -0.50 5.96 26.92
C HIS A 284 -0.42 6.47 25.49
N ARG A 285 0.64 6.10 24.78
CA ARG A 285 0.77 6.48 23.37
C ARG A 285 -0.18 5.67 22.49
N VAL A 286 -0.90 6.40 21.62
CA VAL A 286 -1.74 5.84 20.55
C VAL A 286 -1.21 6.35 19.22
N ARG A 287 -0.95 5.49 18.27
CA ARG A 287 -0.42 5.90 16.96
C ARG A 287 -0.80 4.93 15.85
N TYR A 288 -0.75 5.42 14.64
CA TYR A 288 -0.85 4.55 13.48
C TYR A 288 0.36 3.64 13.33
N VAL A 289 0.10 2.45 12.75
CA VAL A 289 1.18 1.62 12.22
C VAL A 289 1.90 2.41 11.14
N PRO A 290 3.24 2.54 11.23
CA PRO A 290 4.01 3.20 10.20
C PRO A 290 3.93 2.47 8.85
N GLY A 291 4.05 3.20 7.75
CA GLY A 291 4.31 2.59 6.44
C GLY A 291 3.30 2.83 5.34
N SER A 292 2.23 3.61 5.59
CA SER A 292 1.31 4.07 4.53
C SER A 292 1.24 5.60 4.44
N GLU A 293 2.11 6.31 5.15
CA GLU A 293 2.15 7.76 5.10
C GLU A 293 2.76 8.23 3.77
N THR A 294 2.17 9.28 3.19
CA THR A 294 2.81 10.00 2.10
C THR A 294 4.11 10.62 2.64
N ILE A 295 5.22 10.43 1.95
CA ILE A 295 6.55 10.93 2.38
C ILE A 295 6.48 12.40 2.78
N THR A 296 5.82 13.23 1.98
CA THR A 296 5.66 14.67 2.22
C THR A 296 4.76 15.03 3.41
N ARG A 297 4.08 14.07 4.03
CA ARG A 297 3.34 14.27 5.29
C ARG A 297 4.21 14.03 6.52
N THR A 298 5.32 13.34 6.38
CA THR A 298 6.32 13.26 7.44
C THR A 298 7.07 14.57 7.53
N ARG A 299 7.49 14.96 8.73
CA ARG A 299 8.23 16.22 8.94
C ARG A 299 9.49 16.29 8.08
N ILE A 300 10.29 15.23 8.09
CA ILE A 300 11.57 15.20 7.35
C ILE A 300 11.32 15.16 5.84
N GLY A 301 10.37 14.35 5.38
CA GLY A 301 10.01 14.30 3.96
C GLY A 301 9.50 15.63 3.43
N ASN A 302 8.68 16.34 4.22
CA ASN A 302 8.21 17.68 3.87
C ASN A 302 9.34 18.71 3.81
N LEU A 303 10.29 18.64 4.74
CA LEU A 303 11.46 19.53 4.73
C LEU A 303 12.33 19.31 3.49
N VAL A 304 12.63 18.05 3.15
CA VAL A 304 13.41 17.71 1.96
C VAL A 304 12.67 18.12 0.68
N PHE A 305 11.36 17.87 0.62
CA PHE A 305 10.51 18.30 -0.49
C PHE A 305 10.51 19.83 -0.63
N SER A 306 10.33 20.56 0.46
CA SER A 306 10.29 22.03 0.47
C SER A 306 11.63 22.63 0.03
N ALA A 307 12.74 22.05 0.50
CA ALA A 307 14.07 22.47 0.05
C ALA A 307 14.28 22.23 -1.45
N LEU A 308 13.84 21.07 -1.95
CA LEU A 308 13.92 20.73 -3.38
C LEU A 308 13.05 21.66 -4.24
N ALA A 309 11.86 22.01 -3.77
CA ALA A 309 10.99 22.96 -4.46
C ALA A 309 11.65 24.34 -4.61
N ILE A 310 12.35 24.82 -3.57
CA ILE A 310 13.12 26.08 -3.65
C ILE A 310 14.33 25.94 -4.60
N TYR A 311 15.06 24.83 -4.51
CA TYR A 311 16.19 24.56 -5.41
C TYR A 311 15.79 24.57 -6.90
N ARG A 312 14.54 24.19 -7.21
CA ARG A 312 13.95 24.20 -8.56
C ARG A 312 13.14 25.45 -8.90
N ASP A 313 13.26 26.52 -8.12
CA ASP A 313 12.51 27.78 -8.27
C ASP A 313 10.97 27.61 -8.26
N LEU A 314 10.49 26.57 -7.58
CA LEU A 314 9.07 26.23 -7.45
C LEU A 314 8.50 26.57 -6.07
N GLU A 315 9.02 27.60 -5.41
CA GLU A 315 8.57 28.02 -4.07
C GLU A 315 7.06 28.27 -3.98
N PHE A 316 6.42 28.62 -5.10
CA PHE A 316 4.99 28.91 -5.16
C PHE A 316 4.09 27.69 -4.86
N ILE A 317 4.61 26.45 -4.97
CA ILE A 317 3.88 25.23 -4.62
C ILE A 317 3.87 24.96 -3.10
N LEU A 318 4.68 25.71 -2.32
CA LEU A 318 4.80 25.55 -0.88
C LEU A 318 3.74 26.39 -0.15
N SER A 319 3.13 25.78 0.87
CA SER A 319 2.26 26.50 1.80
C SER A 319 3.08 27.41 2.72
N GLN A 320 2.39 28.32 3.42
CA GLN A 320 3.04 29.16 4.43
C GLN A 320 3.64 28.33 5.56
N GLU A 321 2.98 27.23 5.90
CA GLU A 321 3.41 26.30 6.95
C GLU A 321 4.68 25.56 6.54
N ASP A 322 4.76 25.07 5.29
CA ASP A 322 5.97 24.44 4.73
C ASP A 322 7.17 25.39 4.80
N LYS A 323 6.97 26.67 4.42
CA LYS A 323 8.00 27.70 4.51
C LYS A 323 8.46 27.97 5.94
N LEU A 324 7.52 28.02 6.88
CA LEU A 324 7.84 28.25 8.30
C LEU A 324 8.61 27.09 8.91
N GLU A 325 8.25 25.85 8.61
CA GLU A 325 8.99 24.67 9.06
C GLU A 325 10.42 24.65 8.48
N LEU A 326 10.59 24.99 7.21
CA LEU A 326 11.91 25.12 6.64
C LEU A 326 12.73 26.25 7.28
N LEU A 327 12.11 27.42 7.54
CA LEU A 327 12.75 28.53 8.26
C LEU A 327 13.24 28.15 9.65
N ARG A 328 12.55 27.25 10.35
CA ARG A 328 12.99 26.76 11.67
C ARG A 328 14.32 25.99 11.59
N VAL A 329 14.52 25.24 10.53
CA VAL A 329 15.79 24.51 10.31
C VAL A 329 16.96 25.50 10.14
N PHE A 330 16.76 26.56 9.35
CA PHE A 330 17.81 27.54 9.09
C PHE A 330 17.99 28.57 10.22
N ASN A 331 17.02 28.70 11.12
CA ASN A 331 17.03 29.68 12.20
C ASN A 331 16.73 29.01 13.56
N PRO A 332 17.58 28.08 14.02
CA PRO A 332 17.36 27.39 15.29
C PRO A 332 17.32 28.41 16.44
N GLY A 333 16.34 28.26 17.33
CA GLY A 333 16.18 29.16 18.49
C GLY A 333 15.33 30.40 18.25
N LYS A 334 14.85 30.67 17.03
CA LYS A 334 13.87 31.75 16.81
C LYS A 334 12.45 31.24 17.06
N THR A 335 11.60 32.09 17.64
CA THR A 335 10.21 31.76 17.91
C THR A 335 9.40 31.72 16.60
N TYR A 336 8.34 30.91 16.56
CA TYR A 336 7.44 30.81 15.43
C TYR A 336 6.85 32.16 15.01
N ILE A 337 6.48 32.99 16.00
CA ILE A 337 5.96 34.35 15.76
C ILE A 337 6.99 35.24 15.06
N TYR A 338 8.25 35.15 15.46
CA TYR A 338 9.34 35.92 14.81
C TYR A 338 9.52 35.48 13.37
N LEU A 339 9.54 34.17 13.09
CA LEU A 339 9.68 33.61 11.76
C LEU A 339 8.51 34.04 10.85
N ALA A 340 7.28 33.91 11.35
CA ALA A 340 6.08 34.29 10.61
C ALA A 340 6.04 35.78 10.24
N ARG A 341 6.49 36.67 11.15
CA ARG A 341 6.55 38.11 10.89
C ARG A 341 7.64 38.52 9.91
N ASN A 342 8.67 37.72 9.73
CA ASN A 342 9.84 38.03 8.90
C ASN A 342 10.00 37.05 7.73
N ILE A 343 8.96 36.30 7.38
CA ILE A 343 9.02 35.18 6.42
C ILE A 343 9.67 35.61 5.10
N GLU A 344 9.19 36.68 4.47
CA GLU A 344 9.69 37.14 3.16
C GLU A 344 11.17 37.51 3.20
N LYS A 345 11.60 38.17 4.26
CA LYS A 345 13.01 38.56 4.43
C LYS A 345 13.91 37.34 4.61
N LEU A 346 13.49 36.40 5.47
CA LEU A 346 14.28 35.20 5.78
C LEU A 346 14.31 34.21 4.62
N MET A 347 13.25 34.14 3.81
CA MET A 347 13.21 33.30 2.61
C MET A 347 14.23 33.73 1.55
N VAL A 348 14.63 34.99 1.51
CA VAL A 348 15.71 35.45 0.60
C VAL A 348 17.03 34.72 0.92
N ASP A 349 17.36 34.60 2.19
CA ASP A 349 18.59 33.92 2.62
C ASP A 349 18.52 32.41 2.30
N ILE A 350 17.34 31.80 2.47
CA ILE A 350 17.14 30.38 2.14
C ILE A 350 17.24 30.14 0.64
N ARG A 351 16.61 30.98 -0.20
CA ARG A 351 16.73 30.88 -1.67
C ARG A 351 18.19 30.94 -2.11
N LYS A 352 18.98 31.80 -1.48
CA LYS A 352 20.43 31.89 -1.78
C LYS A 352 21.16 30.62 -1.29
N ALA A 353 20.85 30.15 -0.10
CA ALA A 353 21.50 28.97 0.48
C ALA A 353 21.20 27.70 -0.34
N LEU A 354 19.97 27.56 -0.86
CA LEU A 354 19.51 26.39 -1.62
C LEU A 354 19.58 26.57 -3.13
N SER A 355 20.20 27.64 -3.64
CA SER A 355 20.30 27.93 -5.06
C SER A 355 21.27 26.98 -5.80
N ILE A 356 21.10 26.92 -7.11
CA ILE A 356 22.04 26.23 -8.03
C ILE A 356 23.45 26.80 -7.91
N ASP A 357 23.60 28.11 -7.64
CA ASP A 357 24.90 28.73 -7.43
C ASP A 357 25.65 28.16 -6.22
N THR A 358 24.91 27.74 -5.16
CA THR A 358 25.48 27.17 -3.93
C THR A 358 25.72 25.67 -4.06
N TYR A 359 24.73 24.93 -4.55
CA TYR A 359 24.79 23.46 -4.63
C TYR A 359 25.38 22.93 -5.94
N GLY A 360 25.48 23.77 -6.97
CA GLY A 360 25.76 23.35 -8.33
C GLY A 360 24.55 22.71 -9.00
N GLN A 361 24.63 22.48 -10.29
CA GLN A 361 23.58 21.76 -11.03
C GLN A 361 23.74 20.26 -10.77
N VAL A 362 23.03 19.75 -9.76
CA VAL A 362 23.04 18.33 -9.39
C VAL A 362 21.66 17.70 -9.62
N PRO A 363 21.58 16.38 -9.85
CA PRO A 363 20.31 15.65 -9.89
C PRO A 363 19.53 15.81 -8.58
N ASP A 364 18.20 15.81 -8.67
CA ASP A 364 17.30 16.03 -7.52
C ASP A 364 17.57 15.09 -6.34
N GLN A 365 17.81 13.80 -6.61
CA GLN A 365 18.12 12.83 -5.57
C GLN A 365 19.46 13.13 -4.86
N GLU A 366 20.44 13.68 -5.57
CA GLU A 366 21.72 14.08 -4.98
C GLU A 366 21.59 15.37 -4.16
N PHE A 367 20.78 16.33 -4.64
CA PHE A 367 20.43 17.52 -3.86
C PHE A 367 19.72 17.11 -2.56
N ALA A 368 18.70 16.26 -2.64
CA ALA A 368 17.96 15.80 -1.47
C ALA A 368 18.87 15.15 -0.41
N LYS A 369 19.80 14.28 -0.84
CA LYS A 369 20.80 13.65 0.05
C LYS A 369 21.74 14.67 0.70
N LYS A 370 22.25 15.63 -0.09
CA LYS A 370 23.13 16.69 0.43
C LYS A 370 22.40 17.55 1.43
N PHE A 371 21.19 18.05 1.09
CA PHE A 371 20.39 18.85 1.99
C PHE A 371 20.12 18.13 3.32
N PHE A 372 19.71 16.85 3.25
CA PHE A 372 19.50 16.05 4.45
C PHE A 372 20.76 15.96 5.31
N LYS A 373 21.91 15.68 4.69
CA LYS A 373 23.19 15.59 5.40
C LYS A 373 23.60 16.91 6.02
N ASP A 374 23.48 18.01 5.28
CA ASP A 374 24.02 19.31 5.67
C ASP A 374 23.16 20.02 6.73
N TYR A 375 21.84 19.79 6.76
CA TYR A 375 20.92 20.54 7.61
C TYR A 375 20.07 19.72 8.56
N LEU A 376 19.85 18.43 8.29
CA LEU A 376 18.90 17.63 9.08
C LEU A 376 19.57 16.58 9.96
N MET A 377 20.72 16.02 9.56
CA MET A 377 21.40 14.97 10.35
C MET A 377 21.78 15.38 11.77
N GLU A 378 22.17 16.64 11.98
CA GLU A 378 22.55 17.12 13.30
C GLU A 378 21.35 17.39 14.24
N ALA A 379 20.13 17.39 13.70
CA ALA A 379 18.90 17.69 14.43
C ALA A 379 18.29 16.47 15.17
N GLY A 380 19.00 15.34 15.27
CA GLY A 380 18.54 14.15 15.97
C GLY A 380 17.61 13.29 15.12
N VAL A 381 18.07 12.89 13.97
CA VAL A 381 17.38 12.03 12.98
C VAL A 381 17.38 10.58 13.47
N ASP A 382 16.26 9.90 13.34
CA ASP A 382 16.12 8.47 13.61
C ASP A 382 16.19 7.60 12.35
N ASP A 383 16.16 6.27 12.53
CA ASP A 383 16.21 5.32 11.42
C ASP A 383 14.99 5.48 10.48
N HIS A 384 13.83 5.93 10.98
CA HIS A 384 12.64 6.20 10.16
C HIS A 384 12.86 7.37 9.22
N ASP A 385 13.41 8.47 9.73
CA ASP A 385 13.71 9.64 8.92
C ASP A 385 14.68 9.30 7.78
N MET A 386 15.66 8.44 8.05
CA MET A 386 16.59 7.94 7.01
C MET A 386 15.88 7.13 5.93
N LEU A 387 14.90 6.31 6.30
CA LEU A 387 14.08 5.55 5.35
C LEU A 387 13.19 6.47 4.51
N VAL A 388 12.60 7.49 5.11
CA VAL A 388 11.80 8.50 4.42
C VAL A 388 12.63 9.17 3.32
N VAL A 389 13.83 9.63 3.64
CA VAL A 389 14.72 10.31 2.68
C VAL A 389 15.20 9.35 1.60
N SER A 390 15.55 8.12 1.96
CA SER A 390 15.93 7.09 0.99
C SER A 390 14.80 6.81 -0.01
N GLY A 391 13.58 6.58 0.49
CA GLY A 391 12.41 6.36 -0.36
C GLY A 391 12.10 7.54 -1.26
N PHE A 392 12.25 8.77 -0.75
CA PHE A 392 12.07 9.97 -1.55
C PHE A 392 13.12 10.08 -2.68
N CYS A 393 14.39 9.78 -2.38
CA CYS A 393 15.46 9.75 -3.37
C CYS A 393 15.22 8.69 -4.46
N ASP A 394 14.70 7.52 -4.09
CA ASP A 394 14.36 6.47 -5.05
C ASP A 394 13.23 6.93 -5.99
N HIS A 395 12.19 7.58 -5.46
CA HIS A 395 11.13 8.14 -6.28
C HIS A 395 11.62 9.24 -7.24
N LEU A 396 12.48 10.12 -6.76
CA LEU A 396 13.11 11.14 -7.60
C LEU A 396 13.93 10.52 -8.73
N LYS A 397 14.71 9.49 -8.42
CA LYS A 397 15.51 8.77 -9.42
C LYS A 397 14.62 8.12 -10.49
N ASP A 398 13.52 7.48 -10.10
CA ASP A 398 12.61 6.84 -11.03
C ASP A 398 11.94 7.85 -11.97
N LEU A 399 11.49 8.99 -11.44
CA LEU A 399 10.94 10.07 -12.26
C LEU A 399 11.98 10.72 -13.17
N ASN A 400 13.23 10.83 -12.74
CA ASN A 400 14.31 11.34 -13.58
C ASN A 400 14.59 10.41 -14.77
N ILE A 401 14.58 9.09 -14.58
CA ILE A 401 14.71 8.12 -15.68
C ILE A 401 13.61 8.34 -16.73
N LEU A 402 12.38 8.53 -16.30
CA LEU A 402 11.27 8.82 -17.20
C LEU A 402 11.45 10.15 -17.92
N THR A 403 11.80 11.22 -17.19
CA THR A 403 12.00 12.56 -17.76
C THR A 403 13.10 12.55 -18.81
N GLU A 404 14.27 11.96 -18.49
CA GLU A 404 15.39 11.84 -19.44
C GLU A 404 15.04 11.03 -20.69
N ALA A 405 14.19 9.99 -20.54
CA ALA A 405 13.72 9.22 -21.67
C ALA A 405 12.75 10.03 -22.55
N CYS A 406 11.84 10.79 -21.94
CA CYS A 406 10.91 11.66 -22.64
C CYS A 406 11.63 12.79 -23.39
N ASP A 407 12.63 13.41 -22.79
CA ASP A 407 13.42 14.50 -23.39
C ASP A 407 14.19 14.02 -24.64
N LYS A 408 14.68 12.78 -24.64
CA LYS A 408 15.39 12.19 -25.79
C LYS A 408 14.49 12.00 -27.02
N VAL A 409 13.20 11.86 -26.82
CA VAL A 409 12.25 11.52 -27.90
C VAL A 409 11.42 12.75 -28.30
N GLU A 410 11.57 13.88 -27.60
CA GLU A 410 10.85 15.16 -27.82
C GLU A 410 9.31 14.99 -27.94
N PHE A 411 8.77 13.96 -27.29
CA PHE A 411 7.37 13.57 -27.46
C PHE A 411 6.47 14.04 -26.32
N ILE A 412 6.96 14.02 -25.10
CA ILE A 412 6.24 14.46 -23.91
C ILE A 412 7.16 15.32 -23.07
N SER A 413 6.77 16.58 -22.87
CA SER A 413 7.48 17.46 -21.93
C SER A 413 6.98 17.22 -20.51
N ILE A 414 7.89 16.92 -19.61
CA ILE A 414 7.63 16.76 -18.17
C ILE A 414 8.26 17.96 -17.47
N SER A 415 7.43 18.85 -16.95
CA SER A 415 7.91 19.98 -16.15
C SER A 415 8.26 19.54 -14.72
N ASP A 416 9.21 20.25 -14.10
CA ASP A 416 9.56 20.07 -12.69
C ASP A 416 8.35 20.29 -11.77
N GLU A 417 7.49 21.26 -12.10
CA GLU A 417 6.23 21.51 -11.39
C GLU A 417 5.30 20.30 -11.39
N ALA A 418 5.07 19.69 -12.55
CA ALA A 418 4.22 18.49 -12.65
C ALA A 418 4.82 17.32 -11.86
N ARG A 419 6.14 17.15 -11.91
CA ARG A 419 6.87 16.09 -11.20
C ARG A 419 6.80 16.26 -9.69
N LEU A 420 7.13 17.45 -9.19
CA LEU A 420 7.08 17.73 -7.75
C LEU A 420 5.66 17.78 -7.21
N GLY A 421 4.71 18.36 -7.96
CA GLY A 421 3.29 18.33 -7.60
C GLY A 421 2.76 16.90 -7.43
N PHE A 422 3.12 15.99 -8.34
CA PHE A 422 2.77 14.59 -8.22
C PHE A 422 3.41 13.91 -7.00
N LEU A 423 4.69 14.15 -6.73
CA LEU A 423 5.38 13.59 -5.56
C LEU A 423 4.75 14.07 -4.25
N LYS A 424 4.30 15.32 -4.21
CA LYS A 424 3.62 15.87 -3.02
C LYS A 424 2.36 15.08 -2.65
N GLU A 425 1.63 14.60 -3.64
CA GLU A 425 0.35 13.90 -3.44
C GLU A 425 0.49 12.38 -3.34
N TYR A 426 1.46 11.80 -4.03
CA TYR A 426 1.50 10.35 -4.26
C TYR A 426 2.72 9.63 -3.69
N SER A 427 3.77 10.33 -3.24
CA SER A 427 4.93 9.64 -2.68
C SER A 427 4.57 8.89 -1.40
N SER A 428 4.82 7.58 -1.37
CA SER A 428 4.60 6.75 -0.18
C SER A 428 5.89 6.06 0.25
N ILE A 429 6.04 5.85 1.55
CA ILE A 429 7.15 5.06 2.09
C ILE A 429 6.85 3.59 1.80
N PHE A 430 7.83 2.88 1.23
CA PHE A 430 7.74 1.42 1.13
C PHE A 430 8.05 0.78 2.47
N PRO A 431 7.15 -0.02 3.05
CA PRO A 431 7.32 -0.60 4.38
C PRO A 431 8.38 -1.71 4.46
N GLY A 432 9.16 -1.95 3.40
CA GLY A 432 10.14 -3.05 3.31
C GLY A 432 11.29 -3.06 4.36
N ASN A 433 11.40 -2.00 5.19
CA ASN A 433 12.44 -1.90 6.21
C ASN A 433 11.88 -1.71 7.64
N MET A 434 10.66 -2.14 7.90
CA MET A 434 9.97 -1.93 9.19
C MET A 434 10.53 -2.71 10.39
N THR A 435 11.39 -3.69 10.17
CA THR A 435 11.80 -4.67 11.18
C THR A 435 12.43 -4.08 12.45
N LYS A 436 13.09 -2.92 12.37
CA LYS A 436 13.63 -2.25 13.56
C LYS A 436 12.64 -1.30 14.26
N MET A 437 11.58 -0.90 13.55
CA MET A 437 10.55 -0.03 14.10
C MET A 437 9.53 -0.78 14.95
N GLU A 438 9.33 -2.08 14.72
CA GLU A 438 8.37 -2.92 15.46
C GLU A 438 8.66 -2.93 16.95
N LEU A 439 9.92 -3.03 17.34
CA LEU A 439 10.34 -3.00 18.75
C LEU A 439 9.99 -1.68 19.47
N ALA A 440 9.95 -0.57 18.74
CA ALA A 440 9.60 0.73 19.30
C ALA A 440 8.10 0.92 19.57
N PHE A 441 7.25 0.00 19.08
CA PHE A 441 5.79 0.10 19.18
C PHE A 441 5.14 -0.94 20.09
N MET A 442 5.91 -1.86 20.66
CA MET A 442 5.39 -2.97 21.45
C MET A 442 4.50 -2.53 22.62
N ASP A 443 4.79 -1.40 23.26
CA ASP A 443 4.06 -0.89 24.43
C ASP A 443 2.99 0.16 24.09
N ASN A 444 2.69 0.38 22.80
CA ASN A 444 1.72 1.38 22.39
C ASN A 444 0.42 0.73 21.90
N ILE A 445 -0.69 1.46 22.02
CA ILE A 445 -1.92 1.12 21.32
C ILE A 445 -1.71 1.46 19.84
N LEU A 446 -1.87 0.46 18.96
CA LEU A 446 -1.71 0.68 17.53
C LEU A 446 -3.05 0.82 16.83
N VAL A 447 -3.14 1.85 16.00
CA VAL A 447 -4.25 2.06 15.06
C VAL A 447 -3.81 1.58 13.68
N MET A 448 -4.63 0.73 13.06
CA MET A 448 -4.26 0.05 11.82
C MET A 448 -5.48 -0.27 10.96
N THR A 449 -5.24 -0.49 9.69
CA THR A 449 -6.25 -1.06 8.80
C THR A 449 -6.33 -2.57 8.97
N LEU A 450 -7.40 -3.19 8.47
CA LEU A 450 -7.57 -4.64 8.53
C LEU A 450 -6.46 -5.39 7.77
N ASP A 451 -5.97 -4.82 6.65
CA ASP A 451 -4.85 -5.39 5.90
C ASP A 451 -3.53 -5.34 6.68
N GLU A 452 -3.28 -4.25 7.40
CA GLU A 452 -2.10 -4.14 8.27
C GLU A 452 -2.18 -5.12 9.43
N TYR A 453 -3.34 -5.23 10.07
CA TYR A 453 -3.55 -6.20 11.14
C TYR A 453 -3.29 -7.64 10.69
N LYS A 454 -3.68 -7.99 9.47
CA LYS A 454 -3.46 -9.33 8.91
C LYS A 454 -1.99 -9.76 8.99
N PHE A 455 -1.07 -8.83 8.75
CA PHE A 455 0.36 -9.10 8.64
C PHE A 455 1.17 -8.68 9.87
N LEU A 456 0.62 -7.83 10.73
CA LEU A 456 1.32 -7.45 11.95
C LEU A 456 1.33 -8.63 12.91
N ALA A 457 2.53 -9.07 13.15
CA ALA A 457 2.83 -10.23 13.93
C ALA A 457 2.98 -9.87 15.42
N GLU A 458 2.03 -9.14 16.00
CA GLU A 458 2.06 -8.76 17.40
C GLU A 458 0.94 -9.43 18.20
N ASP A 459 1.22 -9.71 19.48
CA ASP A 459 0.28 -10.33 20.44
C ASP A 459 -0.87 -9.37 20.83
N ARG A 460 -1.65 -8.92 19.83
CA ARG A 460 -2.79 -8.05 20.05
C ARG A 460 -4.07 -8.89 20.09
N ASP A 461 -4.50 -9.17 21.29
CA ASP A 461 -5.65 -10.02 21.58
C ASP A 461 -6.90 -9.24 22.00
N HIS A 462 -6.83 -7.90 22.01
CA HIS A 462 -7.97 -7.00 22.21
C HIS A 462 -8.07 -6.07 20.99
N LEU A 463 -9.07 -6.30 20.14
CA LEU A 463 -9.30 -5.53 18.92
C LEU A 463 -10.58 -4.71 19.05
N LEU A 464 -10.42 -3.39 18.91
CA LEU A 464 -11.54 -2.48 18.77
C LEU A 464 -11.70 -2.15 17.29
N VAL A 465 -12.80 -2.55 16.70
CA VAL A 465 -13.12 -2.24 15.31
C VAL A 465 -13.97 -0.97 15.30
N PHE A 466 -13.37 0.14 14.88
CA PHE A 466 -14.01 1.42 14.86
C PHE A 466 -14.76 1.62 13.54
N ASP A 467 -16.01 2.11 13.60
CA ASP A 467 -16.90 2.26 12.45
C ASP A 467 -17.16 0.92 11.74
N ALA A 468 -17.55 -0.10 12.53
CA ALA A 468 -17.65 -1.49 12.08
C ALA A 468 -18.65 -1.72 10.93
N ASP A 469 -19.62 -0.82 10.73
CA ASP A 469 -20.58 -0.81 9.62
C ASP A 469 -20.08 0.00 8.41
N SER A 470 -18.83 0.46 8.41
CA SER A 470 -18.27 1.18 7.26
C SER A 470 -18.16 0.29 6.02
N LYS A 471 -18.69 0.77 4.89
CA LYS A 471 -18.54 0.09 3.59
C LYS A 471 -17.08 -0.10 3.19
N ALA A 472 -16.17 0.70 3.72
CA ALA A 472 -14.75 0.61 3.42
C ALA A 472 -14.09 -0.70 3.92
N TYR A 473 -14.70 -1.42 4.86
CA TYR A 473 -14.27 -2.76 5.25
C TYR A 473 -14.70 -3.84 4.26
N ILE A 474 -15.81 -3.62 3.57
CA ILE A 474 -16.38 -4.62 2.67
C ILE A 474 -15.59 -4.63 1.35
N ARG A 475 -15.13 -5.81 0.96
CA ARG A 475 -14.44 -6.02 -0.31
C ARG A 475 -15.46 -6.16 -1.44
N GLY A 476 -15.81 -5.02 -2.05
CA GLY A 476 -16.69 -4.99 -3.21
C GLY A 476 -16.15 -5.79 -4.39
N VAL A 477 -17.03 -6.24 -5.26
CA VAL A 477 -16.73 -6.98 -6.49
C VAL A 477 -16.56 -6.02 -7.66
N GLU A 478 -17.18 -4.86 -7.58
CA GLU A 478 -17.25 -3.87 -8.64
C GLU A 478 -16.66 -2.52 -8.21
N SER A 479 -15.86 -1.93 -9.09
CA SER A 479 -15.36 -0.56 -8.97
C SER A 479 -15.78 0.28 -10.17
N ASN A 480 -15.39 1.56 -10.23
CA ASN A 480 -15.72 2.44 -11.35
C ASN A 480 -15.13 1.96 -12.69
N LEU A 481 -13.91 1.44 -12.68
CA LEU A 481 -13.16 1.02 -13.87
C LEU A 481 -12.74 -0.46 -13.83
N ASP A 482 -13.15 -1.19 -12.80
CA ASP A 482 -12.73 -2.56 -12.57
C ASP A 482 -13.88 -3.39 -12.02
N THR A 483 -13.94 -4.66 -12.39
CA THR A 483 -14.84 -5.64 -11.81
C THR A 483 -14.18 -7.02 -11.84
N ASP A 484 -14.26 -7.76 -10.74
CA ASP A 484 -13.68 -9.09 -10.64
C ASP A 484 -14.19 -10.05 -11.72
N LEU A 485 -15.42 -9.86 -12.20
CA LEU A 485 -16.00 -10.64 -13.30
C LEU A 485 -15.20 -10.50 -14.60
N ALA A 486 -14.68 -9.32 -14.89
CA ALA A 486 -13.93 -9.07 -16.12
C ALA A 486 -12.62 -9.89 -16.21
N TYR A 487 -12.16 -10.40 -15.08
CA TYR A 487 -10.94 -11.21 -14.99
C TYR A 487 -11.20 -12.72 -14.92
N MET A 488 -12.46 -13.14 -14.98
CA MET A 488 -12.81 -14.57 -15.00
C MET A 488 -12.54 -15.18 -16.40
N GLU A 489 -12.43 -16.50 -16.44
CA GLU A 489 -12.29 -17.21 -17.71
C GLU A 489 -13.54 -17.04 -18.60
N ASP A 490 -13.33 -17.00 -19.91
CA ASP A 490 -14.43 -16.81 -20.88
C ASP A 490 -15.50 -17.90 -20.78
N SER A 491 -15.11 -19.11 -20.40
CA SER A 491 -16.03 -20.24 -20.18
C SER A 491 -17.05 -19.99 -19.07
N LEU A 492 -16.67 -19.23 -18.03
CA LEU A 492 -17.53 -18.88 -16.92
C LEU A 492 -18.44 -17.69 -17.25
N LEU A 493 -18.02 -16.84 -18.18
CA LEU A 493 -18.74 -15.62 -18.54
C LEU A 493 -19.93 -15.87 -19.48
N THR A 494 -20.00 -17.02 -20.15
CA THR A 494 -21.07 -17.36 -21.10
C THR A 494 -22.45 -17.52 -20.45
N ASN A 495 -22.50 -17.78 -19.16
CA ASN A 495 -23.73 -18.02 -18.40
C ASN A 495 -24.22 -16.78 -17.63
N ILE A 496 -23.58 -15.63 -17.81
CA ILE A 496 -23.93 -14.40 -17.12
C ILE A 496 -24.76 -13.53 -18.08
N ASP A 497 -25.97 -13.19 -17.65
CA ASP A 497 -26.88 -12.29 -18.33
C ASP A 497 -27.39 -11.18 -17.40
N ASP A 498 -28.06 -10.18 -17.97
CA ASP A 498 -28.56 -9.02 -17.21
C ASP A 498 -29.58 -9.40 -16.12
N THR A 499 -30.19 -10.60 -16.19
CA THR A 499 -31.24 -11.02 -15.25
C THR A 499 -30.67 -11.61 -13.96
N ASN A 500 -29.47 -12.16 -14.02
CA ASN A 500 -28.82 -12.80 -12.88
C ASN A 500 -27.61 -12.01 -12.34
N LEU A 501 -27.19 -10.95 -13.04
CA LEU A 501 -25.97 -10.19 -12.74
C LEU A 501 -25.95 -9.61 -11.33
N ASP A 502 -27.05 -8.98 -10.87
CA ASP A 502 -27.13 -8.40 -9.53
C ASP A 502 -27.05 -9.45 -8.43
N GLN A 503 -27.56 -10.64 -8.66
CA GLN A 503 -27.45 -11.74 -7.70
C GLN A 503 -26.04 -12.29 -7.68
N ILE A 504 -25.41 -12.44 -8.85
CA ILE A 504 -24.02 -12.86 -8.97
C ILE A 504 -23.09 -11.91 -8.23
N TYR A 505 -23.28 -10.58 -8.36
CA TYR A 505 -22.49 -9.59 -7.63
C TYR A 505 -22.62 -9.77 -6.11
N ARG A 506 -23.85 -9.93 -5.59
CA ARG A 506 -24.07 -10.15 -4.16
C ARG A 506 -23.39 -11.43 -3.68
N ASP A 507 -23.54 -12.52 -4.40
CA ASP A 507 -22.94 -13.80 -4.04
C ASP A 507 -21.41 -13.72 -4.07
N LEU A 508 -20.82 -13.09 -5.08
CA LEU A 508 -19.38 -12.86 -5.19
C LEU A 508 -18.86 -11.92 -4.08
N GLU A 509 -19.60 -10.88 -3.72
CA GLU A 509 -19.24 -10.00 -2.62
C GLU A 509 -19.20 -10.77 -1.29
N VAL A 510 -20.19 -11.58 -1.02
CA VAL A 510 -20.23 -12.43 0.17
C VAL A 510 -19.07 -13.43 0.16
N ASP A 511 -18.82 -14.12 -0.94
CA ASP A 511 -17.74 -15.10 -1.06
C ASP A 511 -16.36 -14.43 -0.96
N LYS A 512 -16.19 -13.25 -1.55
CA LYS A 512 -14.96 -12.47 -1.48
C LYS A 512 -14.65 -12.05 -0.04
N ASN A 513 -15.65 -11.56 0.69
CA ASN A 513 -15.49 -11.17 2.09
C ASN A 513 -15.20 -12.38 2.99
N LYS A 514 -15.93 -13.48 2.83
CA LYS A 514 -15.67 -14.74 3.55
C LYS A 514 -14.25 -15.25 3.30
N THR A 515 -13.82 -15.23 2.04
CA THR A 515 -12.47 -15.65 1.66
C THR A 515 -11.41 -14.74 2.25
N TYR A 516 -11.63 -13.42 2.24
CA TYR A 516 -10.71 -12.46 2.83
C TYR A 516 -10.57 -12.69 4.34
N MET A 517 -11.67 -12.90 5.06
CA MET A 517 -11.64 -13.18 6.49
C MET A 517 -10.97 -14.52 6.80
N LYS A 518 -11.26 -15.55 6.00
CA LYS A 518 -10.56 -16.85 6.12
C LYS A 518 -9.06 -16.70 5.95
N ASP A 519 -8.62 -15.96 4.95
CA ASP A 519 -7.23 -15.70 4.67
C ASP A 519 -6.57 -14.84 5.78
N LEU A 520 -7.29 -13.86 6.34
CA LEU A 520 -6.85 -13.08 7.49
C LEU A 520 -6.58 -13.98 8.70
N TRP A 521 -7.56 -14.78 9.10
CA TRP A 521 -7.42 -15.64 10.29
C TRP A 521 -6.41 -16.76 10.09
N SER A 522 -6.35 -17.34 8.88
CA SER A 522 -5.33 -18.34 8.54
C SER A 522 -3.92 -17.75 8.58
N THR A 523 -3.73 -16.54 8.07
CA THR A 523 -2.44 -15.82 8.12
C THR A 523 -2.04 -15.53 9.57
N ARG A 524 -2.95 -15.03 10.38
CA ARG A 524 -2.71 -14.78 11.82
C ARG A 524 -2.34 -16.06 12.56
N LYS A 525 -3.05 -17.14 12.34
CA LYS A 525 -2.74 -18.45 12.91
C LYS A 525 -1.38 -18.98 12.45
N PHE A 526 -1.03 -18.76 11.18
CA PHE A 526 0.26 -19.17 10.63
C PHE A 526 1.42 -18.38 11.25
N LEU A 527 1.27 -17.08 11.42
CA LEU A 527 2.27 -16.23 12.05
C LEU A 527 2.46 -16.52 13.54
N GLY A 528 1.54 -17.30 14.15
CA GLY A 528 1.73 -17.91 15.46
C GLY A 528 1.55 -16.98 16.64
N GLU A 529 0.86 -15.88 16.45
CA GLU A 529 0.72 -14.88 17.49
C GLU A 529 -0.67 -14.83 18.08
N GLY A 530 -0.70 -14.87 19.39
CA GLY A 530 -1.89 -14.91 20.20
C GLY A 530 -2.77 -16.12 19.91
N SER A 531 -3.30 -16.75 20.90
CA SER A 531 -4.35 -17.74 20.69
C SER A 531 -5.53 -17.00 20.06
N LEU A 532 -5.92 -17.35 18.82
CA LEU A 532 -7.19 -16.84 18.27
C LEU A 532 -8.37 -17.24 19.18
N GLU A 533 -8.15 -18.19 20.07
CA GLU A 533 -9.10 -18.63 21.09
C GLU A 533 -9.33 -17.57 22.17
N ASP A 534 -8.33 -16.71 22.42
CA ASP A 534 -8.39 -15.65 23.43
C ASP A 534 -8.63 -14.25 22.83
N LEU A 535 -8.84 -14.15 21.50
CA LEU A 535 -9.00 -12.89 20.82
C LEU A 535 -10.36 -12.24 21.13
N ASN A 536 -10.33 -11.10 21.82
CA ASN A 536 -11.49 -10.29 22.14
C ASN A 536 -11.72 -9.23 21.07
N ILE A 537 -12.93 -9.14 20.54
CA ILE A 537 -13.29 -8.21 19.48
C ILE A 537 -14.45 -7.33 19.94
N TYR A 538 -14.24 -6.02 19.89
CA TYR A 538 -15.23 -4.99 20.22
C TYR A 538 -15.62 -4.27 18.94
N LEU A 539 -16.87 -4.42 18.48
CA LEU A 539 -17.38 -3.80 17.27
C LEU A 539 -18.11 -2.50 17.64
N LEU A 540 -17.48 -1.35 17.38
CA LEU A 540 -18.07 -0.04 17.61
C LEU A 540 -18.74 0.44 16.32
N TYR A 541 -20.02 0.76 16.38
CA TYR A 541 -20.77 1.23 15.22
C TYR A 541 -21.83 2.26 15.64
N SER A 542 -22.27 3.09 14.70
CA SER A 542 -23.27 4.11 14.92
C SER A 542 -24.34 4.07 13.84
N ASP A 543 -25.53 4.63 14.14
CA ASP A 543 -26.61 4.71 13.17
C ASP A 543 -26.24 5.58 11.96
N LEU A 544 -25.48 6.64 12.20
CA LEU A 544 -25.07 7.58 11.17
C LEU A 544 -23.55 7.57 10.96
N ALA A 545 -23.14 7.56 9.69
CA ALA A 545 -21.75 7.75 9.30
C ALA A 545 -21.24 9.16 9.64
N ILE A 546 -19.94 9.40 9.53
CA ILE A 546 -19.30 10.71 9.83
C ILE A 546 -19.90 11.88 9.03
N ASN A 547 -20.46 11.61 7.87
CA ASN A 547 -21.13 12.62 7.01
C ASN A 547 -22.60 12.84 7.34
N GLY A 548 -23.13 12.17 8.37
CA GLY A 548 -24.52 12.27 8.81
C GLY A 548 -25.54 11.51 7.98
N TYR A 549 -25.10 10.62 7.08
CA TYR A 549 -25.98 9.73 6.30
C TYR A 549 -25.92 8.31 6.85
N ASP A 550 -26.92 7.50 6.49
CA ASP A 550 -26.98 6.09 6.86
C ASP A 550 -25.74 5.33 6.39
N HIS A 551 -25.29 4.37 7.21
CA HIS A 551 -24.24 3.46 6.82
C HIS A 551 -24.69 2.54 5.68
N LEU A 552 -23.79 2.34 4.70
CA LEU A 552 -24.00 1.46 3.56
C LEU A 552 -23.32 0.09 3.72
N GLY A 553 -22.58 -0.10 4.81
CA GLY A 553 -21.87 -1.35 5.12
C GLY A 553 -22.74 -2.29 5.96
N ASP A 554 -22.31 -3.54 6.07
CA ASP A 554 -22.91 -4.53 6.95
C ASP A 554 -21.79 -5.32 7.64
N ARG A 555 -21.59 -5.04 8.94
CA ARG A 555 -20.57 -5.73 9.75
C ARG A 555 -20.74 -7.25 9.80
N ARG A 556 -21.96 -7.76 9.56
CA ARG A 556 -22.23 -9.19 9.53
C ARG A 556 -21.49 -9.89 8.40
N LEU A 557 -21.14 -9.19 7.32
CA LEU A 557 -20.37 -9.78 6.21
C LEU A 557 -18.93 -10.09 6.59
N LEU A 558 -18.38 -9.41 7.59
CA LEU A 558 -16.98 -9.55 8.00
C LEU A 558 -16.84 -10.24 9.36
N TRP A 559 -17.71 -9.93 10.31
CA TRP A 559 -17.46 -10.23 11.71
C TRP A 559 -18.37 -11.32 12.31
N THR A 560 -19.32 -11.85 11.56
CA THR A 560 -20.15 -13.00 11.96
C THR A 560 -19.68 -14.29 11.36
#